data_8141ec38786deb815303a7fdc5199f80
#
_entry.id   8141ec38786deb815303a7fdc5199f80
#
_cell.length_a   1.000
_cell.length_b   1.000
_cell.length_c   1.000
_cell.angle_alpha   90.00
_cell.angle_beta   90.00
_cell.angle_gamma   90.00
#
_symmetry.space_group_name_H-M   'P 1'
#
loop_
_entity.id
_entity.type
_entity.pdbx_description
1 polymer ?
#
loop_
_entity_poly.entity_id
_entity_poly.type
_entity_poly.pdbx_seq_one_letter_code
_entity_poly.pdbx_strand_id
1 'polypeptide(L)'
;YMEFGYKASKEMFDVNKFGKWKFCDEAAIREIVGDNNSDMKISVMADVGRCDYKKDILPREDSVIDMVRVATYVHQMPAAIEMIEDAKSKGYEVTCNIMAISNTQESDLDQALDMVAKSSADGIYIVDSYGALYPEQIRRTADKYTEIAEANGKFVGMHAHNNQQLAFANTIE
;
A
#
# COMPACT_ATOMS: atom_id res chain seq x y z
N TYR A 1 -11.11 6.38 -4.37
CA TYR A 1 -9.65 6.66 -4.42
C TYR A 1 -9.14 6.58 -5.84
N MET A 2 -8.13 7.42 -6.14
CA MET A 2 -7.36 7.36 -7.38
C MET A 2 -5.88 7.25 -7.02
N GLU A 3 -5.22 6.17 -7.44
CA GLU A 3 -3.78 5.98 -7.23
C GLU A 3 -2.99 6.46 -8.44
N PHE A 4 -2.01 7.34 -8.23
CA PHE A 4 -1.18 7.91 -9.30
C PHE A 4 0.04 7.07 -9.64
N GLY A 5 0.65 6.46 -8.64
CA GLY A 5 1.86 5.66 -8.81
C GLY A 5 2.69 5.60 -7.53
N TYR A 6 4.00 5.68 -7.68
CA TYR A 6 4.93 5.44 -6.58
C TYR A 6 5.52 6.73 -6.02
N LYS A 7 5.82 6.73 -4.73
CA LYS A 7 6.59 7.76 -4.02
C LYS A 7 8.04 7.28 -3.84
N ALA A 8 8.72 6.92 -4.97
CA ALA A 8 10.09 6.46 -4.93
C ALA A 8 11.08 7.62 -4.72
N SER A 9 12.18 7.37 -4.02
CA SER A 9 13.21 8.38 -3.79
C SER A 9 14.02 8.68 -5.05
N LYS A 10 14.16 9.97 -5.38
CA LYS A 10 15.02 10.44 -6.47
C LYS A 10 16.52 10.27 -6.18
N GLU A 11 16.89 10.07 -4.93
CA GLU A 11 18.26 9.74 -4.55
C GLU A 11 18.61 8.27 -4.84
N MET A 12 17.58 7.40 -4.88
CA MET A 12 17.73 5.95 -5.14
C MET A 12 17.52 5.58 -6.60
N PHE A 13 16.72 6.37 -7.34
CA PHE A 13 16.33 6.08 -8.71
C PHE A 13 16.65 7.24 -9.67
N ASP A 14 17.28 6.93 -10.79
CA ASP A 14 17.62 7.91 -11.82
C ASP A 14 16.34 8.46 -12.49
N VAL A 15 16.10 9.75 -12.30
CA VAL A 15 14.92 10.45 -12.86
C VAL A 15 14.88 10.46 -14.40
N ASN A 16 16.01 10.21 -15.07
CA ASN A 16 16.07 10.14 -16.52
C ASN A 16 15.68 8.76 -17.07
N LYS A 17 15.62 7.74 -16.20
CA LYS A 17 15.27 6.35 -16.58
C LYS A 17 13.83 5.99 -16.28
N PHE A 18 13.16 6.76 -15.42
CA PHE A 18 11.79 6.47 -14.97
C PHE A 18 10.87 7.66 -15.26
N GLY A 19 9.61 7.35 -15.57
CA GLY A 19 8.58 8.37 -15.75
C GLY A 19 8.20 9.07 -14.44
N LYS A 20 7.57 10.25 -14.54
CA LYS A 20 7.21 11.11 -13.40
C LYS A 20 6.37 10.41 -12.32
N TRP A 21 5.58 9.40 -12.70
CA TRP A 21 4.72 8.64 -11.77
C TRP A 21 5.46 7.58 -10.94
N LYS A 22 6.77 7.40 -11.18
CA LYS A 22 7.65 6.68 -10.27
C LYS A 22 7.92 7.49 -8.99
N PHE A 23 7.85 8.81 -9.08
CA PHE A 23 8.22 9.73 -8.01
C PHE A 23 7.01 10.47 -7.41
N CYS A 24 5.93 10.60 -8.16
CA CYS A 24 4.69 11.27 -7.75
C CYS A 24 4.93 12.59 -7.00
N ASP A 25 5.71 13.49 -7.62
CA ASP A 25 5.95 14.82 -7.06
C ASP A 25 4.63 15.59 -6.89
N GLU A 26 4.51 16.35 -5.81
CA GLU A 26 3.32 17.15 -5.51
C GLU A 26 2.92 18.06 -6.68
N ALA A 27 3.90 18.73 -7.30
CA ALA A 27 3.65 19.59 -8.45
C ALA A 27 3.06 18.83 -9.65
N ALA A 28 3.55 17.59 -9.90
CA ALA A 28 3.05 16.76 -11.00
C ALA A 28 1.63 16.23 -10.74
N ILE A 29 1.29 15.94 -9.50
CA ILE A 29 -0.07 15.53 -9.13
C ILE A 29 -1.00 16.73 -9.21
N ARG A 30 -0.61 17.90 -8.67
CA ARG A 30 -1.39 19.15 -8.73
C ARG A 30 -1.67 19.61 -10.16
N GLU A 31 -0.76 19.38 -11.10
CA GLU A 31 -0.97 19.66 -12.52
C GLU A 31 -2.20 18.94 -13.09
N ILE A 32 -2.50 17.74 -12.57
CA ILE A 32 -3.63 16.91 -13.01
C ILE A 32 -4.91 17.20 -12.23
N VAL A 33 -4.81 17.24 -10.89
CA VAL A 33 -6.01 17.29 -10.03
C VAL A 33 -6.39 18.71 -9.61
N GLY A 34 -5.52 19.70 -9.84
CA GLY A 34 -5.70 21.05 -9.31
C GLY A 34 -5.82 21.03 -7.79
N ASP A 35 -6.79 21.76 -7.26
CA ASP A 35 -7.09 21.80 -5.83
C ASP A 35 -7.99 20.64 -5.37
N ASN A 36 -8.29 19.70 -6.27
CA ASN A 36 -9.18 18.54 -6.04
C ASN A 36 -10.43 18.89 -5.20
N ASN A 37 -11.31 19.70 -5.78
CA ASN A 37 -12.59 20.09 -5.15
C ASN A 37 -13.67 19.00 -5.20
N SER A 38 -13.28 17.73 -5.36
CA SER A 38 -14.17 16.57 -5.40
C SER A 38 -13.99 15.69 -4.15
N ASP A 39 -14.90 14.76 -3.94
CA ASP A 39 -14.79 13.74 -2.88
C ASP A 39 -13.75 12.65 -3.19
N MET A 40 -13.06 12.73 -4.34
CA MET A 40 -12.07 11.75 -4.73
C MET A 40 -10.79 11.90 -3.90
N LYS A 41 -10.44 10.87 -3.16
CA LYS A 41 -9.18 10.80 -2.42
C LYS A 41 -8.03 10.36 -3.33
N ILE A 42 -6.89 11.03 -3.18
CA ILE A 42 -5.67 10.75 -3.95
C ILE A 42 -4.76 9.83 -3.14
N SER A 43 -4.28 8.76 -3.77
CA SER A 43 -3.35 7.83 -3.14
C SER A 43 -2.06 7.65 -3.94
N VAL A 44 -1.01 7.29 -3.22
CA VAL A 44 0.27 6.86 -3.79
C VAL A 44 0.79 5.63 -3.05
N MET A 45 1.54 4.80 -3.76
CA MET A 45 2.23 3.67 -3.16
C MET A 45 3.66 4.06 -2.78
N ALA A 46 4.09 3.65 -1.60
CA ALA A 46 5.44 3.88 -1.10
C ALA A 46 6.06 2.56 -0.63
N ASP A 47 7.06 2.08 -1.38
CA ASP A 47 7.70 0.79 -1.11
C ASP A 47 8.77 0.95 -0.02
N VAL A 48 8.75 0.06 0.95
CA VAL A 48 9.83 -0.04 1.96
C VAL A 48 11.18 -0.28 1.27
N GLY A 49 12.17 0.54 1.65
CA GLY A 49 13.51 0.49 1.06
C GLY A 49 13.65 1.12 -0.32
N ARG A 50 12.59 1.74 -0.86
CA ARG A 50 12.61 2.46 -2.14
C ARG A 50 12.12 3.90 -2.05
N CYS A 51 11.70 4.31 -0.87
CA CYS A 51 11.23 5.63 -0.52
C CYS A 51 11.98 6.11 0.73
N ASP A 52 12.55 7.31 0.71
CA ASP A 52 12.95 8.00 1.92
C ASP A 52 11.73 8.69 2.49
N TYR A 53 10.91 7.94 3.24
CA TYR A 53 9.60 8.40 3.69
C TYR A 53 9.66 9.66 4.57
N LYS A 54 10.81 9.91 5.21
CA LYS A 54 11.00 11.12 6.03
C LYS A 54 11.10 12.38 5.17
N LYS A 55 11.69 12.26 3.98
CA LYS A 55 11.88 13.36 3.03
C LYS A 55 10.82 13.39 1.92
N ASP A 56 10.51 12.21 1.34
CA ASP A 56 9.70 12.12 0.14
C ASP A 56 8.20 12.24 0.43
N ILE A 57 7.76 11.92 1.66
CA ILE A 57 6.39 12.09 2.11
C ILE A 57 6.31 13.35 2.97
N LEU A 58 5.71 14.41 2.42
CA LEU A 58 5.50 15.69 3.10
C LEU A 58 4.43 15.58 4.19
N PRO A 59 4.31 16.55 5.12
CA PRO A 59 3.11 16.66 5.96
C PRO A 59 1.84 16.75 5.10
N ARG A 60 0.72 16.18 5.57
CA ARG A 60 -0.54 16.14 4.81
C ARG A 60 -1.06 17.53 4.44
N GLU A 61 -0.81 18.53 5.26
CA GLU A 61 -1.20 19.93 5.03
C GLU A 61 -0.50 20.57 3.83
N ASP A 62 0.68 20.06 3.46
CA ASP A 62 1.46 20.52 2.31
C ASP A 62 1.23 19.69 1.05
N SER A 63 0.40 18.64 1.13
CA SER A 63 0.20 17.63 0.08
C SER A 63 -1.23 17.60 -0.44
N VAL A 64 -1.38 17.21 -1.72
CA VAL A 64 -2.69 16.85 -2.31
C VAL A 64 -3.02 15.37 -2.15
N ILE A 65 -2.10 14.59 -1.60
CA ILE A 65 -2.27 13.17 -1.35
C ILE A 65 -3.06 12.99 -0.06
N ASP A 66 -4.03 12.08 -0.06
CA ASP A 66 -4.86 11.75 1.10
C ASP A 66 -4.42 10.46 1.77
N MET A 67 -3.93 9.49 0.98
CA MET A 67 -3.56 8.16 1.44
C MET A 67 -2.17 7.75 0.96
N VAL A 68 -1.39 7.17 1.86
CA VAL A 68 -0.12 6.49 1.56
C VAL A 68 -0.32 4.99 1.72
N ARG A 69 -0.06 4.22 0.65
CA ARG A 69 -0.13 2.77 0.65
C ARG A 69 1.28 2.20 0.80
N VAL A 70 1.63 1.78 2.01
CA VAL A 70 2.96 1.22 2.32
C VAL A 70 3.07 -0.20 1.79
N ALA A 71 3.93 -0.43 0.79
CA ALA A 71 4.16 -1.74 0.20
C ALA A 71 5.41 -2.38 0.81
N THR A 72 5.29 -3.63 1.25
CA THR A 72 6.34 -4.32 2.00
C THR A 72 6.31 -5.83 1.76
N TYR A 73 7.45 -6.48 1.96
CA TYR A 73 7.52 -7.93 2.12
C TYR A 73 7.50 -8.29 3.61
N VAL A 74 7.11 -9.53 3.94
CA VAL A 74 7.03 -9.99 5.34
C VAL A 74 8.32 -9.78 6.14
N HIS A 75 9.49 -9.98 5.52
CA HIS A 75 10.78 -9.79 6.18
C HIS A 75 11.15 -8.32 6.43
N GLN A 76 10.41 -7.37 5.86
CA GLN A 76 10.61 -5.92 6.02
C GLN A 76 9.60 -5.28 6.99
N MET A 77 8.73 -6.08 7.62
CA MET A 77 7.64 -5.58 8.46
C MET A 77 8.07 -4.55 9.53
N PRO A 78 9.19 -4.72 10.27
CA PRO A 78 9.61 -3.70 11.23
C PRO A 78 9.78 -2.31 10.61
N ALA A 79 10.44 -2.23 9.44
CA ALA A 79 10.62 -0.96 8.73
C ALA A 79 9.29 -0.44 8.12
N ALA A 80 8.39 -1.34 7.72
CA ALA A 80 7.07 -0.97 7.25
C ALA A 80 6.24 -0.31 8.36
N ILE A 81 6.29 -0.85 9.58
CA ILE A 81 5.61 -0.26 10.74
C ILE A 81 6.14 1.15 11.03
N GLU A 82 7.47 1.34 11.05
CA GLU A 82 8.05 2.68 11.22
C GLU A 82 7.54 3.68 10.17
N MET A 83 7.45 3.25 8.91
CA MET A 83 6.96 4.07 7.82
C MET A 83 5.46 4.35 7.93
N ILE A 84 4.65 3.39 8.38
CA ILE A 84 3.23 3.56 8.66
C ILE A 84 3.03 4.60 9.76
N GLU A 85 3.74 4.47 10.89
CA GLU A 85 3.63 5.40 12.01
C GLU A 85 4.06 6.82 11.63
N ASP A 86 5.14 6.97 10.84
CA ASP A 86 5.58 8.27 10.32
C ASP A 86 4.50 8.90 9.42
N ALA A 87 3.96 8.16 8.46
CA ALA A 87 2.91 8.67 7.57
C ALA A 87 1.62 9.03 8.34
N LYS A 88 1.23 8.22 9.34
CA LYS A 88 0.10 8.54 10.24
C LYS A 88 0.37 9.81 11.04
N SER A 89 1.58 9.99 11.57
CA SER A 89 1.95 11.21 12.31
C SER A 89 1.89 12.47 11.46
N LYS A 90 2.07 12.33 10.14
CA LYS A 90 1.94 13.39 9.14
C LYS A 90 0.49 13.67 8.71
N GLY A 91 -0.49 12.90 9.20
CA GLY A 91 -1.92 13.12 8.99
C GLY A 91 -2.53 12.36 7.81
N TYR A 92 -1.85 11.37 7.24
CA TYR A 92 -2.36 10.56 6.14
C TYR A 92 -3.29 9.43 6.61
N GLU A 93 -4.20 9.02 5.73
CA GLU A 93 -4.76 7.68 5.75
C GLU A 93 -3.67 6.71 5.26
N VAL A 94 -3.46 5.60 5.96
CA VAL A 94 -2.33 4.71 5.66
C VAL A 94 -2.77 3.26 5.60
N THR A 95 -2.35 2.55 4.56
CA THR A 95 -2.59 1.10 4.44
C THR A 95 -1.29 0.32 4.31
N CYS A 96 -1.33 -0.94 4.75
CA CYS A 96 -0.24 -1.89 4.59
C CYS A 96 -0.56 -2.88 3.46
N ASN A 97 0.33 -2.94 2.48
CA ASN A 97 0.24 -3.83 1.33
C ASN A 97 1.32 -4.91 1.45
N ILE A 98 0.96 -6.09 1.98
CA ILE A 98 1.93 -7.20 2.13
C ILE A 98 2.06 -7.92 0.80
N MET A 99 3.22 -7.74 0.15
CA MET A 99 3.49 -8.28 -1.19
C MET A 99 3.91 -9.75 -1.16
N ALA A 100 3.74 -10.43 -2.31
CA ALA A 100 4.22 -11.79 -2.58
C ALA A 100 3.70 -12.85 -1.60
N ILE A 101 2.48 -12.69 -1.10
CA ILE A 101 1.89 -13.59 -0.10
C ILE A 101 1.80 -15.04 -0.60
N SER A 102 1.64 -15.28 -1.91
CA SER A 102 1.61 -16.63 -2.49
C SER A 102 2.93 -17.43 -2.34
N ASN A 103 4.05 -16.73 -2.08
CA ASN A 103 5.37 -17.31 -1.87
C ASN A 103 5.86 -17.18 -0.42
N THR A 104 4.98 -16.75 0.49
CA THR A 104 5.31 -16.54 1.90
C THR A 104 4.89 -17.74 2.72
N GLN A 105 5.70 -18.15 3.70
CA GLN A 105 5.29 -19.16 4.66
C GLN A 105 4.16 -18.62 5.54
N GLU A 106 3.20 -19.49 5.87
CA GLU A 106 2.01 -19.07 6.62
C GLU A 106 2.37 -18.47 7.99
N SER A 107 3.34 -19.05 8.68
CA SER A 107 3.83 -18.53 9.97
C SER A 107 4.40 -17.11 9.88
N ASP A 108 5.09 -16.79 8.78
CA ASP A 108 5.68 -15.48 8.58
C ASP A 108 4.60 -14.45 8.23
N LEU A 109 3.59 -14.88 7.45
CA LEU A 109 2.43 -14.05 7.16
C LEU A 109 1.62 -13.75 8.44
N ASP A 110 1.42 -14.74 9.31
CA ASP A 110 0.71 -14.57 10.57
C ASP A 110 1.42 -13.56 11.48
N GLN A 111 2.75 -13.64 11.58
CA GLN A 111 3.54 -12.67 12.33
C GLN A 111 3.44 -11.26 11.72
N ALA A 112 3.50 -11.15 10.40
CA ALA A 112 3.35 -9.88 9.70
C ALA A 112 1.96 -9.26 9.96
N LEU A 113 0.90 -10.04 9.88
CA LEU A 113 -0.46 -9.61 10.16
C LEU A 113 -0.64 -9.16 11.62
N ASP A 114 -0.05 -9.88 12.58
CA ASP A 114 -0.07 -9.48 14.01
C ASP A 114 0.64 -8.12 14.24
N MET A 115 1.74 -7.86 13.52
CA MET A 115 2.42 -6.56 13.58
C MET A 115 1.57 -5.43 12.99
N VAL A 116 0.95 -5.65 11.83
CA VAL A 116 0.06 -4.64 11.21
C VAL A 116 -1.18 -4.41 12.05
N ALA A 117 -1.75 -5.46 12.63
CA ALA A 117 -2.90 -5.37 13.51
C ALA A 117 -2.68 -4.38 14.66
N LYS A 118 -1.47 -4.38 15.23
CA LYS A 118 -1.06 -3.51 16.35
C LYS A 118 -0.61 -2.11 15.92
N SER A 119 -0.42 -1.87 14.63
CA SER A 119 0.01 -0.58 14.09
C SER A 119 -1.14 0.41 13.94
N SER A 120 -0.80 1.66 13.64
CA SER A 120 -1.78 2.71 13.34
C SER A 120 -2.34 2.68 11.90
N ALA A 121 -2.03 1.66 11.09
CA ALA A 121 -2.60 1.51 9.74
C ALA A 121 -4.14 1.46 9.79
N ASP A 122 -4.79 2.12 8.82
CA ASP A 122 -6.25 2.12 8.69
C ASP A 122 -6.76 0.86 7.98
N GLY A 123 -5.93 0.23 7.15
CA GLY A 123 -6.32 -0.97 6.41
C GLY A 123 -5.15 -1.86 6.01
N ILE A 124 -5.49 -3.10 5.64
CA ILE A 124 -4.53 -4.12 5.21
C ILE A 124 -4.96 -4.63 3.83
N TYR A 125 -4.03 -4.70 2.88
CA TYR A 125 -4.32 -5.20 1.53
C TYR A 125 -3.76 -6.60 1.32
N ILE A 126 -4.61 -7.48 0.77
CA ILE A 126 -4.20 -8.76 0.19
C ILE A 126 -3.56 -8.45 -1.16
N VAL A 127 -2.29 -8.79 -1.35
CA VAL A 127 -1.58 -8.50 -2.60
C VAL A 127 -1.16 -9.78 -3.29
N ASP A 128 -1.89 -10.15 -4.34
CA ASP A 128 -1.51 -11.23 -5.25
C ASP A 128 -0.49 -10.72 -6.28
N SER A 129 0.77 -10.55 -5.82
CA SER A 129 1.84 -9.96 -6.62
C SER A 129 2.15 -10.71 -7.91
N TYR A 130 1.89 -12.00 -7.96
CA TYR A 130 2.19 -12.84 -9.11
C TYR A 130 0.95 -13.16 -9.96
N GLY A 131 -0.24 -12.74 -9.51
CA GLY A 131 -1.49 -13.11 -10.15
C GLY A 131 -1.65 -14.63 -10.22
N ALA A 132 -1.24 -15.32 -9.15
CA ALA A 132 -1.08 -16.77 -9.09
C ALA A 132 -2.07 -17.47 -8.14
N LEU A 133 -2.83 -16.70 -7.36
CA LEU A 133 -3.79 -17.25 -6.42
C LEU A 133 -5.09 -17.65 -7.13
N TYR A 134 -5.63 -18.80 -6.75
CA TYR A 134 -6.94 -19.26 -7.17
C TYR A 134 -8.04 -18.80 -6.19
N PRO A 135 -9.33 -18.76 -6.61
CA PRO A 135 -10.41 -18.26 -5.77
C PRO A 135 -10.48 -18.88 -4.37
N GLU A 136 -10.27 -20.19 -4.24
CA GLU A 136 -10.29 -20.87 -2.93
C GLU A 136 -9.16 -20.41 -2.00
N GLN A 137 -7.99 -20.06 -2.58
CA GLN A 137 -6.87 -19.52 -1.82
C GLN A 137 -7.17 -18.07 -1.39
N ILE A 138 -7.77 -17.28 -2.29
CA ILE A 138 -8.20 -15.90 -1.99
C ILE A 138 -9.23 -15.93 -0.86
N ARG A 139 -10.26 -16.79 -0.92
CA ARG A 139 -11.28 -16.88 0.12
C ARG A 139 -10.67 -17.13 1.49
N ARG A 140 -9.80 -18.14 1.63
CA ARG A 140 -9.13 -18.46 2.91
C ARG A 140 -8.24 -17.30 3.39
N THR A 141 -7.56 -16.64 2.46
CA THR A 141 -6.72 -15.48 2.80
C THR A 141 -7.59 -14.30 3.23
N ALA A 142 -8.69 -14.04 2.53
CA ALA A 142 -9.63 -12.98 2.85
C ALA A 142 -10.27 -13.19 4.23
N ASP A 143 -10.71 -14.42 4.55
CA ASP A 143 -11.25 -14.76 5.86
C ASP A 143 -10.24 -14.42 6.98
N LYS A 144 -8.97 -14.85 6.83
CA LYS A 144 -7.89 -14.56 7.79
C LYS A 144 -7.66 -13.05 7.96
N TYR A 145 -7.55 -12.32 6.85
CA TYR A 145 -7.30 -10.87 6.88
C TYR A 145 -8.49 -10.11 7.49
N THR A 146 -9.71 -10.52 7.16
CA THR A 146 -10.94 -9.90 7.67
C THR A 146 -11.06 -10.10 9.17
N GLU A 147 -10.87 -11.33 9.67
CA GLU A 147 -10.90 -11.61 11.11
C GLU A 147 -9.92 -10.71 11.88
N ILE A 148 -8.67 -10.62 11.42
CA ILE A 148 -7.64 -9.80 12.06
C ILE A 148 -7.97 -8.31 11.96
N ALA A 149 -8.40 -7.85 10.79
CA ALA A 149 -8.68 -6.44 10.55
C ALA A 149 -9.89 -5.96 11.37
N GLU A 150 -10.99 -6.70 11.37
CA GLU A 150 -12.19 -6.35 12.14
C GLU A 150 -11.92 -6.30 13.66
N ALA A 151 -11.15 -7.27 14.18
CA ALA A 151 -10.76 -7.28 15.58
C ALA A 151 -9.90 -6.06 15.99
N ASN A 152 -9.32 -5.35 15.04
CA ASN A 152 -8.42 -4.21 15.26
C ASN A 152 -8.92 -2.90 14.61
N GLY A 153 -10.17 -2.83 14.19
CA GLY A 153 -10.79 -1.62 13.63
C GLY A 153 -10.21 -1.19 12.29
N LYS A 154 -9.72 -2.13 11.49
CA LYS A 154 -9.12 -1.90 10.18
C LYS A 154 -10.01 -2.42 9.06
N PHE A 155 -9.85 -1.87 7.85
CA PHE A 155 -10.50 -2.44 6.67
C PHE A 155 -9.55 -3.36 5.89
N VAL A 156 -10.13 -4.22 5.05
CA VAL A 156 -9.39 -5.09 4.13
C VAL A 156 -9.59 -4.61 2.71
N GLY A 157 -8.53 -4.64 1.93
CA GLY A 157 -8.56 -4.38 0.49
C GLY A 157 -7.90 -5.50 -0.31
N MET A 158 -8.15 -5.51 -1.61
CA MET A 158 -7.53 -6.44 -2.55
C MET A 158 -6.71 -5.70 -3.60
N HIS A 159 -5.49 -6.19 -3.88
CA HIS A 159 -4.64 -5.76 -4.99
C HIS A 159 -4.26 -6.99 -5.81
N ALA A 160 -5.00 -7.23 -6.89
CA ALA A 160 -4.85 -8.42 -7.72
C ALA A 160 -4.10 -8.13 -9.01
N HIS A 161 -3.07 -8.94 -9.31
CA HIS A 161 -2.47 -9.00 -10.64
C HIS A 161 -3.17 -10.02 -11.53
N ASN A 162 -3.12 -9.81 -12.84
CA ASN A 162 -3.96 -10.55 -13.80
C ASN A 162 -3.19 -11.57 -14.65
N ASN A 163 -2.12 -12.14 -14.12
CA ASN A 163 -1.24 -13.05 -14.89
C ASN A 163 -1.97 -14.32 -15.35
N GLN A 164 -2.89 -14.82 -14.56
CA GLN A 164 -3.75 -15.97 -14.91
C GLN A 164 -5.17 -15.56 -15.36
N GLN A 165 -5.40 -14.27 -15.60
CA GLN A 165 -6.71 -13.71 -15.97
C GLN A 165 -7.80 -13.92 -14.89
N LEU A 166 -7.41 -14.06 -13.64
CA LEU A 166 -8.30 -14.29 -12.49
C LEU A 166 -8.48 -13.05 -11.61
N ALA A 167 -7.80 -11.92 -11.88
CA ALA A 167 -7.82 -10.76 -11.00
C ALA A 167 -9.25 -10.26 -10.71
N PHE A 168 -10.08 -10.16 -11.73
CA PHE A 168 -11.47 -9.72 -11.58
C PHE A 168 -12.29 -10.71 -10.74
N ALA A 169 -12.21 -12.01 -11.05
CA ALA A 169 -12.91 -13.05 -10.30
C ALA A 169 -12.46 -13.07 -8.82
N ASN A 170 -11.15 -13.04 -8.59
CA ASN A 170 -10.56 -13.03 -7.25
C ASN A 170 -10.91 -11.77 -6.44
N THR A 171 -11.20 -10.64 -7.11
CA THR A 171 -11.59 -9.41 -6.41
C THR A 171 -13.08 -9.41 -6.02
N ILE A 172 -13.90 -10.19 -6.71
CA ILE A 172 -15.33 -10.35 -6.41
C ILE A 172 -15.55 -11.38 -5.30
N GLU A 173 -14.71 -12.43 -5.26
CA GLU A 173 -14.74 -13.48 -4.25
C GLU A 173 -14.61 -12.93 -2.84
#